data_6385a00b56d09be3f7aa83f144ef73d4
#
_entry.id   6385a00b56d09be3f7aa83f144ef73d4
#
_cell.length_a   1.000
_cell.length_b   1.000
_cell.length_c   1.000
_cell.angle_alpha   90.00
_cell.angle_beta   90.00
_cell.angle_gamma   90.00
#
_symmetry.space_group_name_H-M   'P 1'
#
loop_
_entity.id
_entity.type
_entity.pdbx_description
1 polymer ?
#
loop_
_entity_poly.entity_id
_entity_poly.type
_entity_poly.pdbx_seq_one_letter_code
_entity_poly.pdbx_strand_id
1 'polypeptide(L)'
;MEHFIEAYINALKKEIAEVKKRINHLNPVHTIFFGGGTPSVIPADMIADVIDQIKSSFILREHVEISMEMNPLHLSTDYLEKVKSRGVNRISLGMQTASLEELTMLGRKHQFGDVIASVESVRAAGIENINLDIIFGLPGQNIRSFESTLDAALKIKPPHLSLYALTVEEGTPLASMITKGDLPEPDADLAGDMYAQAMERLEEAGYHQYEISNWAIDENHQCSHNLQYWMNGEYLGFGAGAHSHYQQWRWANLDLIGEYIDRLSNFETMISNETISPAATNKTLLTRNDDLGETMMMGLRLTQTGVGARDFERRFGESLENAYGKEISLLLKQRLLEWVNLTDGRHLRLTNRGRMVGNQVFMQFLKDQ
;
A
#
# COMPACT_ATOMS: atom_id res chain seq x y z
N MET A 1 -8.07 -5.04 -26.47
CA MET A 1 -7.39 -4.59 -25.25
C MET A 1 -5.87 -4.49 -25.42
N GLU A 2 -5.22 -5.39 -26.12
CA GLU A 2 -3.74 -5.39 -26.27
C GLU A 2 -3.16 -4.09 -26.82
N HIS A 3 -3.80 -3.47 -27.84
CA HIS A 3 -3.36 -2.18 -28.37
C HIS A 3 -3.44 -1.02 -27.36
N PHE A 4 -4.32 -1.11 -26.34
CA PHE A 4 -4.35 -0.14 -25.25
C PHE A 4 -3.18 -0.33 -24.28
N ILE A 5 -2.75 -1.58 -24.04
CA ILE A 5 -1.63 -1.86 -23.15
C ILE A 5 -0.34 -1.24 -23.72
N GLU A 6 -0.05 -1.45 -25.01
CA GLU A 6 1.14 -0.86 -25.64
C GLU A 6 1.13 0.68 -25.60
N ALA A 7 0.00 1.30 -25.98
CA ALA A 7 -0.16 2.74 -25.93
C ALA A 7 0.02 3.28 -24.50
N TYR A 8 -0.55 2.59 -23.51
CA TYR A 8 -0.42 2.94 -22.10
C TYR A 8 1.03 2.87 -21.62
N ILE A 9 1.75 1.77 -21.91
CA ILE A 9 3.15 1.60 -21.50
C ILE A 9 4.04 2.66 -22.17
N ASN A 10 3.78 3.01 -23.44
CA ASN A 10 4.51 4.07 -24.10
C ASN A 10 4.24 5.45 -23.45
N ALA A 11 2.99 5.73 -23.07
CA ALA A 11 2.63 6.94 -22.34
C ALA A 11 3.33 6.96 -20.96
N LEU A 12 3.30 5.86 -20.21
CA LEU A 12 3.95 5.71 -18.91
C LEU A 12 5.48 5.97 -18.98
N LYS A 13 6.15 5.40 -19.97
CA LYS A 13 7.59 5.62 -20.21
C LYS A 13 7.87 7.08 -20.54
N LYS A 14 7.00 7.72 -21.32
CA LYS A 14 7.11 9.14 -21.65
C LYS A 14 6.91 10.01 -20.40
N GLU A 15 5.92 9.70 -19.54
CA GLU A 15 5.73 10.40 -18.27
C GLU A 15 6.98 10.35 -17.39
N ILE A 16 7.55 9.14 -17.18
CA ILE A 16 8.76 8.92 -16.39
C ILE A 16 9.92 9.80 -16.91
N ALA A 17 10.11 9.82 -18.23
CA ALA A 17 11.15 10.63 -18.86
C ALA A 17 10.93 12.14 -18.69
N GLU A 18 9.68 12.61 -18.80
CA GLU A 18 9.34 14.02 -18.65
C GLU A 18 9.43 14.50 -17.20
N VAL A 19 8.97 13.69 -16.25
CA VAL A 19 9.13 13.99 -14.82
C VAL A 19 10.60 14.08 -14.44
N LYS A 20 11.45 13.17 -14.93
CA LYS A 20 12.89 13.21 -14.70
C LYS A 20 13.52 14.54 -15.11
N LYS A 21 13.10 15.13 -16.23
CA LYS A 21 13.63 16.42 -16.72
C LYS A 21 13.30 17.60 -15.80
N ARG A 22 12.23 17.48 -14.97
CA ARG A 22 11.70 18.55 -14.13
C ARG A 22 12.07 18.43 -12.66
N ILE A 23 12.56 17.28 -12.25
CA ILE A 23 13.01 17.04 -10.89
C ILE A 23 14.52 17.22 -10.83
N ASN A 24 14.98 18.25 -10.10
CA ASN A 24 16.39 18.61 -10.01
C ASN A 24 17.13 17.86 -8.89
N HIS A 25 16.45 17.47 -7.82
CA HIS A 25 17.04 16.82 -6.65
C HIS A 25 16.19 15.60 -6.25
N LEU A 26 16.72 14.41 -6.47
CA LEU A 26 16.15 13.18 -5.98
C LEU A 26 17.20 12.42 -5.18
N ASN A 27 16.79 11.98 -4.00
CA ASN A 27 17.51 10.94 -3.29
C ASN A 27 17.48 9.65 -4.12
N PRO A 28 18.47 8.76 -3.99
CA PRO A 28 18.42 7.47 -4.63
C PRO A 28 17.12 6.72 -4.25
N VAL A 29 16.42 6.22 -5.27
CA VAL A 29 15.16 5.48 -5.13
C VAL A 29 15.44 4.17 -4.39
N HIS A 30 14.70 3.91 -3.34
CA HIS A 30 14.86 2.70 -2.52
C HIS A 30 13.69 1.72 -2.66
N THR A 31 12.56 2.15 -3.24
CA THR A 31 11.42 1.27 -3.54
C THR A 31 10.81 1.60 -4.89
N ILE A 32 10.36 0.57 -5.60
CA ILE A 32 9.51 0.65 -6.78
C ILE A 32 8.34 -0.30 -6.54
N PHE A 33 7.12 0.16 -6.77
CA PHE A 33 5.93 -0.65 -6.56
C PHE A 33 5.03 -0.63 -7.80
N PHE A 34 4.78 -1.82 -8.35
CA PHE A 34 3.80 -2.02 -9.42
C PHE A 34 2.48 -2.48 -8.80
N GLY A 35 1.50 -1.60 -8.80
CA GLY A 35 0.20 -1.83 -8.18
C GLY A 35 -0.95 -1.16 -8.93
N GLY A 36 -2.12 -1.17 -8.34
CA GLY A 36 -3.36 -0.71 -8.97
C GLY A 36 -3.96 -1.80 -9.84
N GLY A 37 -5.10 -1.94 -10.20
CA GLY A 37 -5.69 -2.98 -11.07
C GLY A 37 -5.01 -4.36 -10.90
N THR A 38 -4.40 -4.85 -11.97
CA THR A 38 -3.65 -6.13 -11.95
C THR A 38 -2.41 -6.04 -12.83
N PRO A 39 -1.25 -5.65 -12.32
CA PRO A 39 -0.02 -5.50 -13.11
C PRO A 39 0.40 -6.76 -13.85
N SER A 40 0.11 -7.95 -13.31
CA SER A 40 0.46 -9.23 -13.93
C SER A 40 -0.30 -9.58 -15.23
N VAL A 41 -1.29 -8.78 -15.65
CA VAL A 41 -1.91 -8.92 -16.98
C VAL A 41 -1.09 -8.26 -18.09
N ILE A 42 -0.13 -7.41 -17.72
CA ILE A 42 0.78 -6.74 -18.65
C ILE A 42 1.88 -7.75 -19.05
N PRO A 43 2.23 -7.90 -20.33
CA PRO A 43 3.32 -8.75 -20.75
C PRO A 43 4.63 -8.44 -20.01
N ALA A 44 5.37 -9.50 -19.62
CA ALA A 44 6.59 -9.34 -18.82
C ALA A 44 7.66 -8.45 -19.51
N ASP A 45 7.75 -8.49 -20.83
CA ASP A 45 8.67 -7.66 -21.60
C ASP A 45 8.33 -6.16 -21.46
N MET A 46 7.03 -5.82 -21.43
CA MET A 46 6.60 -4.44 -21.23
C MET A 46 6.85 -3.95 -19.80
N ILE A 47 6.68 -4.81 -18.78
CA ILE A 47 7.07 -4.50 -17.40
C ILE A 47 8.60 -4.29 -17.32
N ALA A 48 9.36 -5.16 -18.00
CA ALA A 48 10.82 -5.03 -18.09
C ALA A 48 11.23 -3.67 -18.69
N ASP A 49 10.58 -3.24 -19.77
CA ASP A 49 10.83 -1.95 -20.42
C ASP A 49 10.57 -0.77 -19.47
N VAL A 50 9.50 -0.83 -18.65
CA VAL A 50 9.22 0.20 -17.65
C VAL A 50 10.30 0.24 -16.57
N ILE A 51 10.73 -0.92 -16.08
CA ILE A 51 11.81 -1.02 -15.09
C ILE A 51 13.12 -0.44 -15.67
N ASP A 52 13.45 -0.77 -16.92
CA ASP A 52 14.63 -0.25 -17.60
C ASP A 52 14.53 1.29 -17.81
N GLN A 53 13.34 1.80 -18.12
CA GLN A 53 13.09 3.25 -18.18
C GLN A 53 13.31 3.93 -16.82
N ILE A 54 12.84 3.33 -15.71
CA ILE A 54 13.08 3.86 -14.36
C ILE A 54 14.56 3.85 -14.03
N LYS A 55 15.26 2.74 -14.29
CA LYS A 55 16.70 2.60 -14.05
C LYS A 55 17.55 3.60 -14.84
N SER A 56 17.13 3.93 -16.06
CA SER A 56 17.82 4.94 -16.88
C SER A 56 17.50 6.38 -16.43
N SER A 57 16.36 6.59 -15.79
CA SER A 57 15.90 7.92 -15.36
C SER A 57 16.35 8.28 -13.94
N PHE A 58 16.46 7.32 -13.03
CA PHE A 58 16.69 7.55 -11.60
C PHE A 58 17.86 6.72 -11.06
N ILE A 59 18.55 7.27 -10.07
CA ILE A 59 19.57 6.52 -9.33
C ILE A 59 18.82 5.60 -8.35
N LEU A 60 19.06 4.28 -8.44
CA LEU A 60 18.51 3.31 -7.51
C LEU A 60 19.53 2.98 -6.41
N ARG A 61 19.05 2.69 -5.20
CA ARG A 61 19.89 2.09 -4.16
C ARG A 61 20.31 0.68 -4.54
N GLU A 62 21.43 0.19 -4.01
CA GLU A 62 21.98 -1.15 -4.27
C GLU A 62 20.95 -2.26 -3.98
N HIS A 63 20.20 -2.12 -2.89
CA HIS A 63 19.16 -3.08 -2.46
C HIS A 63 17.76 -2.47 -2.59
N VAL A 64 17.42 -2.00 -3.78
CA VAL A 64 16.09 -1.44 -4.05
C VAL A 64 15.03 -2.55 -3.94
N GLU A 65 13.95 -2.28 -3.18
CA GLU A 65 12.76 -3.14 -3.20
C GLU A 65 11.97 -2.85 -4.48
N ILE A 66 11.77 -3.88 -5.32
CA ILE A 66 10.89 -3.80 -6.49
C ILE A 66 9.75 -4.80 -6.27
N SER A 67 8.61 -4.26 -5.84
CA SER A 67 7.41 -5.02 -5.51
C SER A 67 6.44 -5.04 -6.68
N MET A 68 5.72 -6.14 -6.85
CA MET A 68 4.68 -6.28 -7.87
C MET A 68 3.48 -7.05 -7.33
N GLU A 69 2.27 -6.47 -7.52
CA GLU A 69 1.01 -7.14 -7.25
C GLU A 69 0.65 -8.12 -8.36
N MET A 70 0.19 -9.31 -7.98
CA MET A 70 -0.20 -10.35 -8.93
C MET A 70 -1.48 -11.05 -8.48
N ASN A 71 -2.29 -11.43 -9.45
CA ASN A 71 -3.38 -12.38 -9.21
C ASN A 71 -2.84 -13.79 -9.17
N PRO A 72 -3.33 -14.65 -8.26
CA PRO A 72 -2.91 -16.07 -8.20
C PRO A 72 -3.56 -16.92 -9.31
N LEU A 73 -3.48 -16.44 -10.54
CA LEU A 73 -3.96 -17.13 -11.75
C LEU A 73 -2.91 -17.05 -12.85
N HIS A 74 -2.53 -18.21 -13.38
CA HIS A 74 -1.71 -18.31 -14.60
C HIS A 74 -0.33 -17.61 -14.53
N LEU A 75 0.34 -17.65 -13.36
CA LEU A 75 1.71 -17.18 -13.24
C LEU A 75 2.66 -18.20 -13.88
N SER A 76 3.07 -17.95 -15.12
CA SER A 76 4.05 -18.82 -15.77
C SER A 76 5.46 -18.59 -15.24
N THR A 77 6.26 -19.65 -15.18
CA THR A 77 7.66 -19.57 -14.78
C THR A 77 8.45 -18.57 -15.65
N ASP A 78 8.22 -18.59 -16.97
CA ASP A 78 8.85 -17.65 -17.92
C ASP A 78 8.54 -16.17 -17.57
N TYR A 79 7.28 -15.87 -17.21
CA TYR A 79 6.89 -14.53 -16.77
C TYR A 79 7.66 -14.11 -15.52
N LEU A 80 7.68 -14.99 -14.50
CA LEU A 80 8.34 -14.73 -13.22
C LEU A 80 9.85 -14.57 -13.36
N GLU A 81 10.50 -15.43 -14.17
CA GLU A 81 11.92 -15.33 -14.45
C GLU A 81 12.28 -14.02 -15.16
N LYS A 82 11.46 -13.59 -16.13
CA LYS A 82 11.66 -12.30 -16.82
C LYS A 82 11.58 -11.12 -15.88
N VAL A 83 10.53 -10.99 -15.10
CA VAL A 83 10.38 -9.83 -14.18
C VAL A 83 11.45 -9.86 -13.09
N LYS A 84 11.79 -11.05 -12.56
CA LYS A 84 12.91 -11.23 -11.63
C LYS A 84 14.24 -10.78 -12.20
N SER A 85 14.54 -11.15 -13.46
CA SER A 85 15.79 -10.77 -14.13
C SER A 85 15.96 -9.25 -14.25
N ARG A 86 14.85 -8.51 -14.18
CA ARG A 86 14.83 -7.02 -14.15
C ARG A 86 14.87 -6.46 -12.76
N GLY A 87 14.87 -7.30 -11.73
CA GLY A 87 15.08 -6.90 -10.35
C GLY A 87 13.82 -6.94 -9.48
N VAL A 88 12.66 -7.41 -9.98
CA VAL A 88 11.50 -7.67 -9.11
C VAL A 88 11.93 -8.70 -8.06
N ASN A 89 11.82 -8.32 -6.80
CA ASN A 89 12.30 -9.10 -5.65
C ASN A 89 11.26 -9.32 -4.56
N ARG A 90 10.07 -8.73 -4.70
CA ARG A 90 8.93 -8.92 -3.80
C ARG A 90 7.64 -9.07 -4.62
N ILE A 91 6.82 -10.07 -4.29
CA ILE A 91 5.53 -10.33 -4.93
C ILE A 91 4.42 -10.26 -3.88
N SER A 92 3.34 -9.53 -4.19
CA SER A 92 2.09 -9.55 -3.42
C SER A 92 1.03 -10.33 -4.17
N LEU A 93 0.49 -11.39 -3.55
CA LEU A 93 -0.55 -12.24 -4.12
C LEU A 93 -1.90 -11.96 -3.47
N GLY A 94 -2.87 -11.57 -4.26
CA GLY A 94 -4.22 -11.32 -3.80
C GLY A 94 -4.98 -12.60 -3.46
N MET A 95 -4.66 -13.25 -2.34
CA MET A 95 -5.36 -14.45 -1.84
C MET A 95 -6.81 -14.14 -1.46
N GLN A 96 -7.06 -13.03 -0.82
CA GLN A 96 -8.32 -12.50 -0.31
C GLN A 96 -8.95 -13.38 0.79
N THR A 97 -9.28 -14.61 0.51
CA THR A 97 -9.83 -15.62 1.43
C THR A 97 -9.52 -17.03 0.90
N ALA A 98 -9.61 -18.04 1.76
CA ALA A 98 -9.54 -19.46 1.37
C ALA A 98 -10.92 -20.06 1.02
N SER A 99 -12.01 -19.34 1.30
CA SER A 99 -13.38 -19.77 1.02
C SER A 99 -13.76 -19.51 -0.44
N LEU A 100 -14.16 -20.55 -1.16
CA LEU A 100 -14.63 -20.43 -2.55
C LEU A 100 -15.91 -19.57 -2.64
N GLU A 101 -16.79 -19.66 -1.64
CA GLU A 101 -18.02 -18.88 -1.58
C GLU A 101 -17.71 -17.37 -1.46
N GLU A 102 -16.81 -17.01 -0.53
CA GLU A 102 -16.36 -15.63 -0.33
C GLU A 102 -15.59 -15.09 -1.56
N LEU A 103 -14.74 -15.91 -2.19
CA LEU A 103 -14.06 -15.55 -3.45
C LEU A 103 -15.07 -15.27 -4.58
N THR A 104 -16.10 -16.11 -4.69
CA THR A 104 -17.16 -15.94 -5.70
C THR A 104 -17.94 -14.63 -5.46
N MET A 105 -18.27 -14.33 -4.22
CA MET A 105 -18.94 -13.09 -3.82
C MET A 105 -18.07 -11.86 -4.17
N LEU A 106 -16.76 -11.95 -3.98
CA LEU A 106 -15.80 -10.91 -4.36
C LEU A 106 -15.52 -10.84 -5.87
N GLY A 107 -16.20 -11.67 -6.69
CA GLY A 107 -15.97 -11.73 -8.15
C GLY A 107 -14.60 -12.29 -8.53
N ARG A 108 -13.92 -13.02 -7.63
CA ARG A 108 -12.62 -13.62 -7.90
C ARG A 108 -12.78 -14.94 -8.65
N LYS A 109 -11.89 -15.20 -9.59
CA LYS A 109 -11.95 -16.41 -10.45
C LYS A 109 -11.02 -17.53 -9.98
N HIS A 110 -10.06 -17.21 -9.12
CA HIS A 110 -9.13 -18.19 -8.55
C HIS A 110 -9.74 -18.92 -7.35
N GLN A 111 -9.13 -20.04 -7.03
CA GLN A 111 -9.40 -20.83 -5.82
C GLN A 111 -8.16 -20.86 -4.94
N PHE A 112 -8.28 -21.33 -3.71
CA PHE A 112 -7.13 -21.42 -2.80
C PHE A 112 -5.99 -22.32 -3.33
N GLY A 113 -6.32 -23.36 -4.11
CA GLY A 113 -5.33 -24.18 -4.80
C GLY A 113 -4.45 -23.39 -5.78
N ASP A 114 -5.02 -22.38 -6.44
CA ASP A 114 -4.26 -21.50 -7.35
C ASP A 114 -3.28 -20.61 -6.58
N VAL A 115 -3.63 -20.21 -5.36
CA VAL A 115 -2.72 -19.45 -4.46
C VAL A 115 -1.50 -20.31 -4.12
N ILE A 116 -1.71 -21.57 -3.72
CA ILE A 116 -0.62 -22.51 -3.41
C ILE A 116 0.30 -22.68 -4.62
N ALA A 117 -0.28 -22.98 -5.79
CA ALA A 117 0.49 -23.17 -7.02
C ALA A 117 1.27 -21.90 -7.42
N SER A 118 0.67 -20.70 -7.21
CA SER A 118 1.34 -19.42 -7.47
C SER A 118 2.52 -19.20 -6.55
N VAL A 119 2.37 -19.46 -5.24
CA VAL A 119 3.47 -19.34 -4.28
C VAL A 119 4.61 -20.30 -4.63
N GLU A 120 4.29 -21.54 -5.00
CA GLU A 120 5.30 -22.53 -5.44
C GLU A 120 6.04 -22.04 -6.70
N SER A 121 5.32 -21.49 -7.69
CA SER A 121 5.92 -20.92 -8.90
C SER A 121 6.83 -19.73 -8.61
N VAL A 122 6.41 -18.81 -7.72
CA VAL A 122 7.20 -17.64 -7.30
C VAL A 122 8.47 -18.07 -6.59
N ARG A 123 8.38 -19.05 -5.67
CA ARG A 123 9.55 -19.64 -4.99
C ARG A 123 10.48 -20.36 -5.96
N ALA A 124 9.92 -21.14 -6.89
CA ALA A 124 10.71 -21.82 -7.93
C ALA A 124 11.47 -20.84 -8.83
N ALA A 125 10.90 -19.67 -9.12
CA ALA A 125 11.60 -18.57 -9.78
C ALA A 125 12.66 -17.90 -8.88
N GLY A 126 12.76 -18.29 -7.60
CA GLY A 126 13.73 -17.79 -6.61
C GLY A 126 13.38 -16.42 -6.04
N ILE A 127 12.11 -16.07 -5.95
CA ILE A 127 11.62 -14.89 -5.20
C ILE A 127 11.03 -15.39 -3.88
N GLU A 128 11.72 -15.07 -2.78
CA GLU A 128 11.34 -15.54 -1.44
C GLU A 128 10.46 -14.53 -0.69
N ASN A 129 10.56 -13.23 -1.01
CA ASN A 129 9.76 -12.20 -0.38
C ASN A 129 8.35 -12.17 -0.99
N ILE A 130 7.45 -12.94 -0.38
CA ILE A 130 6.07 -13.15 -0.84
C ILE A 130 5.11 -12.62 0.22
N ASN A 131 4.18 -11.80 -0.20
CA ASN A 131 3.05 -11.37 0.60
C ASN A 131 1.76 -12.07 0.14
N LEU A 132 0.89 -12.40 1.08
CA LEU A 132 -0.49 -12.77 0.82
C LEU A 132 -1.43 -11.68 1.34
N ASP A 133 -2.28 -11.14 0.46
CA ASP A 133 -3.32 -10.20 0.83
C ASP A 133 -4.59 -10.95 1.23
N ILE A 134 -5.12 -10.64 2.41
CA ILE A 134 -6.33 -11.23 2.98
C ILE A 134 -7.33 -10.12 3.27
N ILE A 135 -8.60 -10.35 2.95
CA ILE A 135 -9.69 -9.45 3.30
C ILE A 135 -10.56 -10.12 4.35
N PHE A 136 -10.90 -9.38 5.40
CA PHE A 136 -11.79 -9.83 6.47
C PHE A 136 -12.96 -8.87 6.66
N GLY A 137 -13.98 -9.29 7.44
CA GLY A 137 -15.20 -8.50 7.63
C GLY A 137 -16.09 -8.49 6.38
N LEU A 138 -16.08 -9.58 5.59
CA LEU A 138 -16.90 -9.72 4.40
C LEU A 138 -18.37 -9.87 4.75
N PRO A 139 -19.32 -9.46 3.88
CA PRO A 139 -20.74 -9.70 4.07
C PRO A 139 -21.04 -11.17 4.38
N GLY A 140 -21.65 -11.44 5.53
CA GLY A 140 -21.99 -12.82 5.98
C GLY A 140 -20.80 -13.67 6.44
N GLN A 141 -19.58 -13.16 6.41
CA GLN A 141 -18.43 -13.87 6.96
C GLN A 141 -18.58 -14.06 8.47
N ASN A 142 -18.11 -15.17 9.00
CA ASN A 142 -18.07 -15.43 10.44
C ASN A 142 -16.66 -15.75 10.91
N ILE A 143 -16.45 -15.75 12.23
CA ILE A 143 -15.15 -16.01 12.86
C ILE A 143 -14.52 -17.30 12.35
N ARG A 144 -15.28 -18.40 12.22
CA ARG A 144 -14.73 -19.69 11.79
C ARG A 144 -14.23 -19.68 10.35
N SER A 145 -14.94 -18.98 9.44
CA SER A 145 -14.48 -18.83 8.05
C SER A 145 -13.20 -18.02 7.99
N PHE A 146 -13.12 -16.94 8.75
CA PHE A 146 -11.91 -16.14 8.86
C PHE A 146 -10.74 -16.94 9.47
N GLU A 147 -10.96 -17.67 10.56
CA GLU A 147 -9.95 -18.57 11.15
C GLU A 147 -9.43 -19.58 10.13
N SER A 148 -10.33 -20.20 9.36
CA SER A 148 -9.95 -21.16 8.34
C SER A 148 -9.07 -20.53 7.25
N THR A 149 -9.36 -19.28 6.88
CA THR A 149 -8.57 -18.50 5.93
C THR A 149 -7.18 -18.19 6.50
N LEU A 150 -7.13 -17.77 7.76
CA LEU A 150 -5.87 -17.46 8.43
C LEU A 150 -4.99 -18.71 8.59
N ASP A 151 -5.58 -19.85 8.99
CA ASP A 151 -4.89 -21.14 9.06
C ASP A 151 -4.35 -21.61 7.71
N ALA A 152 -5.12 -21.39 6.65
CA ALA A 152 -4.72 -21.73 5.30
C ALA A 152 -3.51 -20.89 4.86
N ALA A 153 -3.51 -19.58 5.14
CA ALA A 153 -2.39 -18.68 4.86
C ALA A 153 -1.14 -19.06 5.67
N LEU A 154 -1.29 -19.33 6.98
CA LEU A 154 -0.19 -19.73 7.85
C LEU A 154 0.47 -21.05 7.43
N LYS A 155 -0.29 -22.01 6.87
CA LYS A 155 0.28 -23.26 6.32
C LYS A 155 1.20 -23.04 5.13
N ILE A 156 0.98 -21.98 4.33
CA ILE A 156 1.85 -21.60 3.21
C ILE A 156 3.17 -21.02 3.73
N LYS A 157 3.19 -20.46 4.95
CA LYS A 157 4.34 -19.80 5.57
C LYS A 157 4.92 -18.69 4.70
N PRO A 158 4.13 -17.69 4.25
CA PRO A 158 4.69 -16.55 3.57
C PRO A 158 5.48 -15.71 4.56
N PRO A 159 6.55 -15.00 4.18
CA PRO A 159 7.27 -14.13 5.11
C PRO A 159 6.50 -12.86 5.49
N HIS A 160 5.43 -12.53 4.77
CA HIS A 160 4.62 -11.34 4.98
C HIS A 160 3.13 -11.62 4.76
N LEU A 161 2.29 -10.96 5.53
CA LEU A 161 0.82 -11.02 5.44
C LEU A 161 0.25 -9.62 5.52
N SER A 162 -0.69 -9.31 4.62
CA SER A 162 -1.51 -8.10 4.66
C SER A 162 -2.96 -8.50 4.96
N LEU A 163 -3.56 -7.89 5.99
CA LEU A 163 -4.95 -8.12 6.37
C LEU A 163 -5.71 -6.80 6.31
N TYR A 164 -6.71 -6.72 5.45
CA TYR A 164 -7.52 -5.54 5.24
C TYR A 164 -8.97 -5.80 5.66
N ALA A 165 -9.52 -4.92 6.50
CA ALA A 165 -10.97 -4.90 6.70
C ALA A 165 -11.65 -4.45 5.42
N LEU A 166 -12.72 -5.12 5.03
CA LEU A 166 -13.48 -4.73 3.84
C LEU A 166 -14.00 -3.31 3.98
N THR A 167 -13.71 -2.47 2.99
CA THR A 167 -14.38 -1.20 2.77
C THR A 167 -15.26 -1.33 1.53
N VAL A 168 -16.55 -1.00 1.67
CA VAL A 168 -17.51 -1.05 0.57
C VAL A 168 -17.48 0.27 -0.18
N GLU A 169 -16.89 0.27 -1.36
CA GLU A 169 -16.78 1.46 -2.21
C GLU A 169 -18.03 1.65 -3.06
N GLU A 170 -18.57 2.87 -3.09
CA GLU A 170 -19.71 3.24 -3.91
C GLU A 170 -19.45 2.96 -5.41
N GLY A 171 -20.49 2.60 -6.15
CA GLY A 171 -20.41 2.30 -7.58
C GLY A 171 -19.87 0.91 -7.91
N THR A 172 -19.45 0.12 -6.91
CA THR A 172 -19.00 -1.26 -7.12
C THR A 172 -20.16 -2.25 -7.21
N PRO A 173 -19.97 -3.41 -7.88
CA PRO A 173 -20.96 -4.49 -7.88
C PRO A 173 -21.33 -4.94 -6.46
N LEU A 174 -20.37 -5.03 -5.56
CA LEU A 174 -20.59 -5.41 -4.17
C LEU A 174 -21.50 -4.41 -3.44
N ALA A 175 -21.24 -3.10 -3.56
CA ALA A 175 -22.11 -2.07 -3.00
C ALA A 175 -23.55 -2.17 -3.56
N SER A 176 -23.68 -2.47 -4.84
CA SER A 176 -25.00 -2.67 -5.48
C SER A 176 -25.75 -3.88 -4.93
N MET A 177 -25.06 -5.00 -4.66
CA MET A 177 -25.66 -6.20 -4.06
C MET A 177 -26.13 -5.95 -2.64
N ILE A 178 -25.33 -5.25 -1.84
CA ILE A 178 -25.69 -4.87 -0.45
C ILE A 178 -26.90 -3.92 -0.46
N THR A 179 -26.87 -2.88 -1.30
CA THR A 179 -27.98 -1.90 -1.40
C THR A 179 -29.31 -2.55 -1.85
N LYS A 180 -29.26 -3.59 -2.69
CA LYS A 180 -30.43 -4.36 -3.13
C LYS A 180 -30.91 -5.37 -2.08
N GLY A 181 -30.14 -5.62 -1.04
CA GLY A 181 -30.44 -6.63 -0.01
C GLY A 181 -30.09 -8.06 -0.45
N ASP A 182 -29.33 -8.23 -1.54
CA ASP A 182 -28.83 -9.55 -1.98
C ASP A 182 -27.72 -10.07 -1.04
N LEU A 183 -27.00 -9.16 -0.39
CA LEU A 183 -25.99 -9.44 0.65
C LEU A 183 -26.26 -8.57 1.89
N PRO A 184 -25.94 -9.10 3.10
CA PRO A 184 -26.00 -8.30 4.32
C PRO A 184 -24.93 -7.19 4.31
N GLU A 185 -25.14 -6.15 5.10
CA GLU A 185 -24.07 -5.19 5.38
C GLU A 185 -22.93 -5.86 6.17
N PRO A 186 -21.66 -5.43 5.94
CA PRO A 186 -20.55 -5.85 6.80
C PRO A 186 -20.79 -5.48 8.26
N ASP A 187 -20.50 -6.43 9.15
CA ASP A 187 -20.59 -6.22 10.60
C ASP A 187 -19.27 -5.67 11.14
N ALA A 188 -19.27 -4.40 11.56
CA ALA A 188 -18.07 -3.72 12.05
C ALA A 188 -17.56 -4.27 13.38
N ASP A 189 -18.45 -4.72 14.27
CA ASP A 189 -18.06 -5.30 15.57
C ASP A 189 -17.40 -6.67 15.34
N LEU A 190 -17.99 -7.48 14.46
CA LEU A 190 -17.43 -8.77 14.07
C LEU A 190 -16.07 -8.60 13.35
N ALA A 191 -15.92 -7.59 12.50
CA ALA A 191 -14.65 -7.27 11.88
C ALA A 191 -13.60 -6.86 12.93
N GLY A 192 -14.00 -6.12 13.97
CA GLY A 192 -13.15 -5.83 15.13
C GLY A 192 -12.68 -7.08 15.84
N ASP A 193 -13.59 -8.04 16.12
CA ASP A 193 -13.24 -9.32 16.74
C ASP A 193 -12.28 -10.15 15.87
N MET A 194 -12.51 -10.20 14.55
CA MET A 194 -11.59 -10.85 13.59
C MET A 194 -10.19 -10.20 13.62
N TYR A 195 -10.11 -8.87 13.67
CA TYR A 195 -8.83 -8.17 13.74
C TYR A 195 -8.10 -8.45 15.05
N ALA A 196 -8.81 -8.44 16.19
CA ALA A 196 -8.23 -8.80 17.49
C ALA A 196 -7.65 -10.23 17.47
N GLN A 197 -8.41 -11.18 16.93
CA GLN A 197 -7.98 -12.56 16.78
C GLN A 197 -6.78 -12.69 15.83
N ALA A 198 -6.75 -11.93 14.73
CA ALA A 198 -5.60 -11.93 13.82
C ALA A 198 -4.33 -11.45 14.52
N MET A 199 -4.41 -10.37 15.32
CA MET A 199 -3.25 -9.87 16.09
C MET A 199 -2.67 -10.96 17.01
N GLU A 200 -3.53 -11.68 17.74
CA GLU A 200 -3.10 -12.74 18.66
C GLU A 200 -2.49 -13.93 17.91
N ARG A 201 -3.20 -14.46 16.92
CA ARG A 201 -2.78 -15.67 16.19
C ARG A 201 -1.53 -15.48 15.37
N LEU A 202 -1.36 -14.30 14.74
CA LEU A 202 -0.18 -14.02 13.95
C LEU A 202 1.05 -13.83 14.84
N GLU A 203 0.89 -13.21 16.02
CA GLU A 203 1.97 -13.09 17.01
C GLU A 203 2.39 -14.47 17.54
N GLU A 204 1.45 -15.34 17.88
CA GLU A 204 1.72 -16.74 18.26
C GLU A 204 2.43 -17.54 17.16
N ALA A 205 2.13 -17.23 15.89
CA ALA A 205 2.78 -17.83 14.73
C ALA A 205 4.14 -17.22 14.38
N GLY A 206 4.63 -16.23 15.17
CA GLY A 206 5.91 -15.59 14.99
C GLY A 206 5.95 -14.44 13.99
N TYR A 207 4.78 -13.89 13.61
CA TYR A 207 4.70 -12.69 12.80
C TYR A 207 4.56 -11.46 13.69
N HIS A 208 5.26 -10.40 13.34
CA HIS A 208 5.22 -9.13 14.05
C HIS A 208 4.42 -8.10 13.25
N GLN A 209 3.38 -7.56 13.87
CA GLN A 209 2.64 -6.45 13.28
C GLN A 209 3.52 -5.21 13.30
N TYR A 210 3.89 -4.66 12.15
CA TYR A 210 4.74 -3.47 12.07
C TYR A 210 3.94 -2.21 11.71
N GLU A 211 2.77 -2.36 11.06
CA GLU A 211 1.78 -1.31 10.88
C GLU A 211 0.36 -1.91 10.91
N ILE A 212 -0.68 -1.09 10.85
CA ILE A 212 -2.09 -1.48 11.13
C ILE A 212 -2.53 -2.71 10.36
N SER A 213 -2.17 -2.83 9.08
CA SER A 213 -2.67 -3.89 8.18
C SER A 213 -1.63 -4.94 7.81
N ASN A 214 -0.38 -4.80 8.26
CA ASN A 214 0.71 -5.64 7.77
C ASN A 214 1.56 -6.28 8.89
N TRP A 215 1.88 -7.56 8.66
CA TRP A 215 2.68 -8.41 9.53
C TRP A 215 3.83 -9.04 8.75
N ALA A 216 5.00 -9.14 9.35
CA ALA A 216 6.18 -9.79 8.80
C ALA A 216 6.87 -10.68 9.83
N ILE A 217 7.58 -11.72 9.37
CA ILE A 217 8.35 -12.60 10.27
C ILE A 217 9.56 -11.90 10.87
N ASP A 218 10.11 -10.89 10.20
CA ASP A 218 11.22 -10.06 10.66
C ASP A 218 11.26 -8.72 9.91
N GLU A 219 12.19 -7.85 10.26
CA GLU A 219 12.35 -6.51 9.69
C GLU A 219 12.74 -6.54 8.19
N ASN A 220 13.45 -7.57 7.72
CA ASN A 220 13.88 -7.67 6.31
C ASN A 220 12.72 -7.99 5.37
N HIS A 221 11.60 -8.49 5.90
CA HIS A 221 10.40 -8.83 5.14
C HIS A 221 9.28 -7.78 5.27
N GLN A 222 9.50 -6.70 6.06
CA GLN A 222 8.58 -5.56 6.04
C GLN A 222 8.58 -4.91 4.66
N CYS A 223 7.42 -4.46 4.19
CA CYS A 223 7.31 -3.76 2.91
C CYS A 223 7.88 -2.34 3.04
N SER A 224 9.07 -2.12 2.49
CA SER A 224 9.75 -0.83 2.54
C SER A 224 8.94 0.26 1.84
N HIS A 225 8.17 -0.10 0.81
CA HIS A 225 7.31 0.82 0.11
C HIS A 225 6.15 1.33 1.00
N ASN A 226 5.50 0.43 1.77
CA ASN A 226 4.46 0.83 2.71
C ASN A 226 5.03 1.72 3.84
N LEU A 227 6.21 1.36 4.35
CA LEU A 227 6.89 2.15 5.37
C LEU A 227 7.19 3.58 4.89
N GLN A 228 7.53 3.78 3.60
CA GLN A 228 7.74 5.11 3.03
C GLN A 228 6.51 6.01 3.18
N TYR A 229 5.31 5.46 2.97
CA TYR A 229 4.07 6.20 3.18
C TYR A 229 3.83 6.52 4.66
N TRP A 230 4.03 5.53 5.54
CA TRP A 230 3.78 5.71 6.97
C TRP A 230 4.78 6.64 7.64
N MET A 231 5.97 6.81 7.08
CA MET A 231 6.92 7.85 7.48
C MET A 231 6.62 9.23 6.88
N ASN A 232 5.50 9.40 6.19
CA ASN A 232 5.14 10.61 5.45
C ASN A 232 6.28 11.09 4.53
N GLY A 233 6.91 10.14 3.84
CA GLY A 233 8.01 10.40 2.92
C GLY A 233 7.54 10.81 1.53
N GLU A 234 8.46 11.38 0.74
CA GLU A 234 8.20 11.75 -0.65
C GLU A 234 8.11 10.51 -1.54
N TYR A 235 7.21 10.54 -2.51
CA TYR A 235 7.07 9.51 -3.54
C TYR A 235 6.54 10.09 -4.85
N LEU A 236 6.86 9.42 -5.94
CA LEU A 236 6.38 9.74 -7.27
C LEU A 236 5.51 8.59 -7.80
N GLY A 237 4.26 8.89 -8.11
CA GLY A 237 3.35 7.98 -8.77
C GLY A 237 3.32 8.24 -10.27
N PHE A 238 3.37 7.17 -11.06
CA PHE A 238 3.31 7.18 -12.51
C PHE A 238 2.17 6.31 -13.01
N GLY A 239 1.53 6.74 -14.07
CA GLY A 239 0.37 6.04 -14.64
C GLY A 239 -0.95 6.72 -14.30
N ALA A 240 -2.04 6.22 -14.91
CA ALA A 240 -3.39 6.74 -14.70
C ALA A 240 -3.82 6.54 -13.24
N GLY A 241 -4.42 7.57 -12.63
CA GLY A 241 -4.86 7.57 -11.23
C GLY A 241 -3.74 7.56 -10.18
N ALA A 242 -2.46 7.59 -10.58
CA ALA A 242 -1.37 7.56 -9.64
C ALA A 242 -1.24 8.89 -8.87
N HIS A 243 -0.97 8.77 -7.56
CA HIS A 243 -0.75 9.91 -6.68
C HIS A 243 0.74 10.14 -6.44
N SER A 244 1.11 11.38 -6.15
CA SER A 244 2.48 11.78 -5.82
C SER A 244 2.51 12.74 -4.65
N HIS A 245 3.59 12.67 -3.88
CA HIS A 245 3.95 13.62 -2.84
C HIS A 245 5.43 13.98 -2.99
N TYR A 246 5.71 15.21 -3.35
CA TYR A 246 7.07 15.70 -3.55
C TYR A 246 7.19 17.19 -3.24
N GLN A 247 8.15 17.61 -2.41
CA GLN A 247 8.43 19.00 -2.03
C GLN A 247 7.18 19.77 -1.59
N GLN A 248 6.41 19.26 -0.66
CA GLN A 248 5.14 19.85 -0.18
C GLN A 248 4.01 19.87 -1.21
N TRP A 249 4.20 19.34 -2.42
CA TRP A 249 3.14 19.23 -3.40
C TRP A 249 2.57 17.83 -3.42
N ARG A 250 1.24 17.78 -3.47
CA ARG A 250 0.51 16.56 -3.82
C ARG A 250 -0.23 16.76 -5.12
N TRP A 251 -0.28 15.71 -5.92
CA TRP A 251 -1.09 15.67 -7.12
C TRP A 251 -1.53 14.24 -7.41
N ALA A 252 -2.63 14.13 -8.16
CA ALA A 252 -3.05 12.89 -8.79
C ALA A 252 -2.89 13.03 -10.31
N ASN A 253 -2.63 11.95 -10.99
CA ASN A 253 -2.71 11.89 -12.44
C ASN A 253 -4.16 11.71 -12.89
N LEU A 254 -4.43 11.95 -14.18
CA LEU A 254 -5.71 11.62 -14.82
C LEU A 254 -6.10 10.16 -14.54
N ASP A 255 -7.34 9.93 -14.12
CA ASP A 255 -7.83 8.60 -13.73
C ASP A 255 -8.16 7.71 -14.92
N LEU A 256 -8.70 8.30 -15.98
CA LEU A 256 -9.14 7.56 -17.16
C LEU A 256 -7.94 7.25 -18.07
N ILE A 257 -7.72 5.96 -18.33
CA ILE A 257 -6.60 5.46 -19.16
C ILE A 257 -6.57 6.14 -20.53
N GLY A 258 -7.71 6.33 -21.18
CA GLY A 258 -7.79 6.99 -22.49
C GLY A 258 -7.30 8.44 -22.43
N GLU A 259 -7.77 9.20 -21.45
CA GLU A 259 -7.37 10.62 -21.27
C GLU A 259 -5.88 10.73 -20.91
N TYR A 260 -5.37 9.81 -20.09
CA TYR A 260 -3.97 9.72 -19.73
C TYR A 260 -3.10 9.48 -20.97
N ILE A 261 -3.45 8.51 -21.83
CA ILE A 261 -2.74 8.22 -23.09
C ILE A 261 -2.77 9.43 -24.01
N ASP A 262 -3.94 10.03 -24.22
CA ASP A 262 -4.12 11.19 -25.10
C ASP A 262 -3.31 12.40 -24.61
N ARG A 263 -3.32 12.65 -23.30
CA ARG A 263 -2.53 13.73 -22.68
C ARG A 263 -1.04 13.55 -22.93
N LEU A 264 -0.52 12.36 -22.71
CA LEU A 264 0.92 12.08 -22.89
C LEU A 264 1.32 12.03 -24.38
N SER A 265 0.43 11.61 -25.26
CA SER A 265 0.68 11.60 -26.71
C SER A 265 0.82 13.01 -27.28
N ASN A 266 0.01 13.96 -26.82
CA ASN A 266 -0.09 15.32 -27.34
C ASN A 266 0.65 16.35 -26.48
N PHE A 267 1.45 15.89 -25.51
CA PHE A 267 2.06 16.73 -24.47
C PHE A 267 2.92 17.90 -25.00
N GLU A 268 3.66 17.72 -26.09
CA GLU A 268 4.57 18.74 -26.64
C GLU A 268 3.86 20.04 -27.07
N THR A 269 2.55 19.95 -27.32
CA THR A 269 1.73 21.11 -27.73
C THR A 269 1.06 21.84 -26.55
N MET A 270 1.14 21.28 -25.34
CA MET A 270 0.40 21.75 -24.14
C MET A 270 1.30 22.25 -22.99
N ILE A 271 2.54 22.57 -23.24
CA ILE A 271 3.51 22.87 -22.18
C ILE A 271 3.09 24.08 -21.33
N SER A 272 2.60 23.84 -20.10
CA SER A 272 2.80 24.78 -18.99
C SER A 272 3.97 24.28 -18.15
N ASN A 273 4.95 25.14 -17.89
CA ASN A 273 6.12 24.82 -17.05
C ASN A 273 5.78 24.62 -15.55
N GLU A 274 4.50 24.58 -15.21
CA GLU A 274 4.02 24.66 -13.83
C GLU A 274 3.76 23.30 -13.18
N THR A 275 3.74 22.19 -13.92
CA THR A 275 3.46 20.86 -13.38
C THR A 275 4.67 19.94 -13.47
N ILE A 276 4.90 19.13 -12.40
CA ILE A 276 6.00 18.14 -12.38
C ILE A 276 5.67 16.99 -13.33
N SER A 277 4.46 16.40 -13.24
CA SER A 277 3.99 15.41 -14.21
C SER A 277 3.10 16.06 -15.27
N PRO A 278 3.28 15.70 -16.56
CA PRO A 278 2.38 16.10 -17.63
C PRO A 278 0.94 15.59 -17.46
N ALA A 279 0.79 14.46 -16.78
CA ALA A 279 -0.51 13.82 -16.51
C ALA A 279 -1.21 14.38 -15.24
N ALA A 280 -0.53 15.24 -14.49
CA ALA A 280 -1.02 15.73 -13.20
C ALA A 280 -2.32 16.54 -13.33
N THR A 281 -3.23 16.27 -12.41
CA THR A 281 -4.44 17.03 -12.10
C THR A 281 -4.44 17.38 -10.61
N ASN A 282 -5.34 18.22 -10.16
CA ASN A 282 -5.62 18.46 -8.73
C ASN A 282 -4.38 18.68 -7.85
N LYS A 283 -3.47 19.54 -8.30
CA LYS A 283 -2.25 19.87 -7.58
C LYS A 283 -2.57 20.71 -6.35
N THR A 284 -2.12 20.26 -5.18
CA THR A 284 -2.31 20.93 -3.89
C THR A 284 -0.96 21.19 -3.23
N LEU A 285 -0.78 22.41 -2.75
CA LEU A 285 0.35 22.76 -1.89
C LEU A 285 -0.02 22.47 -0.45
N LEU A 286 0.72 21.58 0.20
CA LEU A 286 0.52 21.28 1.61
C LEU A 286 0.99 22.43 2.48
N THR A 287 0.15 22.85 3.41
CA THR A 287 0.54 23.79 4.46
C THR A 287 1.39 23.08 5.51
N ARG A 288 2.05 23.86 6.37
CA ARG A 288 2.76 23.29 7.54
C ARG A 288 1.81 22.50 8.45
N ASN A 289 0.57 22.95 8.62
CA ASN A 289 -0.42 22.26 9.45
C ASN A 289 -0.84 20.92 8.83
N ASP A 290 -0.99 20.86 7.50
CA ASP A 290 -1.27 19.61 6.80
C ASP A 290 -0.12 18.62 7.02
N ASP A 291 1.14 19.04 6.84
CA ASP A 291 2.30 18.18 7.02
C ASP A 291 2.46 17.68 8.47
N LEU A 292 2.17 18.54 9.47
CA LEU A 292 2.13 18.15 10.88
C LEU A 292 1.07 17.06 11.15
N GLY A 293 -0.17 17.31 10.72
CA GLY A 293 -1.29 16.39 10.94
C GLY A 293 -1.09 15.06 10.22
N GLU A 294 -0.66 15.10 8.98
CA GLU A 294 -0.37 13.90 8.18
C GLU A 294 0.80 13.08 8.77
N THR A 295 1.85 13.74 9.27
CA THR A 295 2.95 13.05 9.95
C THR A 295 2.45 12.29 11.18
N MET A 296 1.51 12.85 11.95
CA MET A 296 0.89 12.15 13.05
C MET A 296 -0.02 11.00 12.58
N MET A 297 -0.91 11.28 11.62
CA MET A 297 -1.86 10.30 11.09
C MET A 297 -1.14 9.09 10.47
N MET A 298 -0.12 9.34 9.65
CA MET A 298 0.66 8.28 9.00
C MET A 298 1.57 7.56 9.99
N GLY A 299 2.34 8.30 10.80
CA GLY A 299 3.31 7.73 11.72
C GLY A 299 2.69 6.89 12.84
N LEU A 300 1.50 7.25 13.32
CA LEU A 300 0.78 6.44 14.31
C LEU A 300 0.26 5.11 13.77
N ARG A 301 0.26 4.90 12.45
CA ARG A 301 -0.03 3.58 11.85
C ARG A 301 1.09 2.58 12.10
N LEU A 302 2.32 3.05 12.32
CA LEU A 302 3.46 2.21 12.69
C LEU A 302 3.29 1.69 14.12
N THR A 303 2.92 0.42 14.25
CA THR A 303 2.50 -0.16 15.53
C THR A 303 3.64 -0.43 16.50
N GLN A 304 4.85 -0.61 15.98
CA GLN A 304 6.05 -0.85 16.78
C GLN A 304 6.75 0.46 17.16
N THR A 305 6.94 1.33 16.19
CA THR A 305 7.71 2.56 16.38
C THR A 305 6.83 3.78 16.65
N GLY A 306 5.70 3.91 15.95
CA GLY A 306 4.90 5.14 16.03
C GLY A 306 5.64 6.36 15.52
N VAL A 307 5.43 7.52 16.16
CA VAL A 307 6.04 8.81 15.82
C VAL A 307 7.20 9.11 16.79
N GLY A 308 8.42 9.22 16.25
CA GLY A 308 9.62 9.57 17.01
C GLY A 308 9.64 11.04 17.41
N ALA A 309 9.74 11.34 18.71
CA ALA A 309 9.72 12.72 19.21
C ALA A 309 10.89 13.56 18.66
N ARG A 310 12.09 12.98 18.57
CA ARG A 310 13.27 13.66 18.02
C ARG A 310 13.15 13.93 16.52
N ASP A 311 12.60 12.99 15.76
CA ASP A 311 12.43 13.13 14.31
C ASP A 311 11.39 14.18 13.99
N PHE A 312 10.30 14.19 14.76
CA PHE A 312 9.28 15.23 14.66
C PHE A 312 9.85 16.62 14.96
N GLU A 313 10.58 16.78 16.07
CA GLU A 313 11.20 18.06 16.43
C GLU A 313 12.24 18.51 15.39
N ARG A 314 13.03 17.58 14.84
CA ARG A 314 14.00 17.90 13.77
C ARG A 314 13.30 18.34 12.49
N ARG A 315 12.16 17.73 12.13
CA ARG A 315 11.39 18.07 10.92
C ARG A 315 10.68 19.42 11.05
N PHE A 316 10.08 19.68 12.21
CA PHE A 316 9.17 20.80 12.38
C PHE A 316 9.70 21.94 13.27
N GLY A 317 10.80 21.75 13.99
CA GLY A 317 11.37 22.75 14.89
C GLY A 317 10.57 22.95 16.19
N GLU A 318 9.64 22.04 16.49
CA GLU A 318 8.83 22.05 17.72
C GLU A 318 8.55 20.63 18.22
N SER A 319 8.33 20.48 19.52
CA SER A 319 8.06 19.17 20.13
C SER A 319 6.63 18.69 19.85
N LEU A 320 6.40 17.37 19.96
CA LEU A 320 5.06 16.77 19.90
C LEU A 320 4.11 17.37 20.94
N GLU A 321 4.62 17.62 22.14
CA GLU A 321 3.85 18.21 23.23
C GLU A 321 3.46 19.67 22.95
N ASN A 322 4.29 20.43 22.26
CA ASN A 322 3.94 21.81 21.86
C ASN A 322 2.90 21.83 20.76
N ALA A 323 3.03 20.94 19.74
CA ALA A 323 2.12 20.87 18.61
C ALA A 323 0.75 20.28 18.97
N TYR A 324 0.73 19.20 19.80
CA TYR A 324 -0.45 18.34 20.04
C TYR A 324 -0.63 17.92 21.51
N GLY A 325 -0.13 18.70 22.46
CA GLY A 325 -0.12 18.31 23.89
C GLY A 325 -1.50 18.00 24.49
N LYS A 326 -2.56 18.67 24.02
CA LYS A 326 -3.94 18.44 24.48
C LYS A 326 -4.47 17.10 23.97
N GLU A 327 -4.34 16.84 22.68
CA GLU A 327 -4.78 15.64 21.98
C GLU A 327 -4.04 14.43 22.55
N ILE A 328 -2.71 14.51 22.65
CA ILE A 328 -1.87 13.46 23.22
C ILE A 328 -2.26 13.15 24.67
N SER A 329 -2.44 14.19 25.50
CA SER A 329 -2.82 14.00 26.91
C SER A 329 -4.19 13.32 27.06
N LEU A 330 -5.15 13.66 26.20
CA LEU A 330 -6.48 13.03 26.16
C LEU A 330 -6.36 11.55 25.78
N LEU A 331 -5.66 11.26 24.70
CA LEU A 331 -5.54 9.89 24.16
C LEU A 331 -4.70 8.98 25.08
N LEU A 332 -3.71 9.53 25.80
CA LEU A 332 -2.99 8.81 26.86
C LEU A 332 -3.92 8.44 28.03
N LYS A 333 -4.78 9.37 28.50
CA LYS A 333 -5.77 9.11 29.55
C LYS A 333 -6.77 8.03 29.14
N GLN A 334 -7.14 7.98 27.86
CA GLN A 334 -8.03 6.96 27.29
C GLN A 334 -7.33 5.63 27.05
N ARG A 335 -6.00 5.55 27.24
CA ARG A 335 -5.15 4.40 26.98
C ARG A 335 -5.20 3.98 25.50
N LEU A 336 -5.31 4.93 24.58
CA LEU A 336 -5.25 4.70 23.14
C LEU A 336 -3.84 4.94 22.60
N LEU A 337 -3.07 5.81 23.24
CA LEU A 337 -1.66 6.04 22.97
C LEU A 337 -0.81 5.67 24.18
N GLU A 338 0.45 5.39 23.91
CA GLU A 338 1.49 5.21 24.92
C GLU A 338 2.82 5.81 24.45
N TRP A 339 3.65 6.21 25.42
CA TRP A 339 5.02 6.58 25.18
C TRP A 339 5.94 5.38 25.40
N VAL A 340 6.84 5.12 24.45
CA VAL A 340 7.88 4.09 24.56
C VAL A 340 9.25 4.69 24.34
N ASN A 341 10.29 4.08 24.93
CA ASN A 341 11.68 4.44 24.69
C ASN A 341 12.30 3.41 23.77
N LEU A 342 12.71 3.83 22.58
CA LEU A 342 13.47 3.03 21.63
C LEU A 342 14.93 3.48 21.63
N THR A 343 15.77 2.82 20.85
CA THR A 343 17.22 3.09 20.79
C THR A 343 17.56 4.52 20.34
N ASP A 344 16.73 5.12 19.49
CA ASP A 344 16.86 6.46 18.93
C ASP A 344 16.13 7.54 19.72
N GLY A 345 15.33 7.16 20.73
CA GLY A 345 14.66 8.11 21.62
C GLY A 345 13.25 7.71 22.04
N ARG A 346 12.50 8.72 22.45
CA ARG A 346 11.12 8.58 22.91
C ARG A 346 10.16 8.61 21.72
N HIS A 347 9.22 7.67 21.67
CA HIS A 347 8.25 7.50 20.61
C HIS A 347 6.82 7.46 21.14
N LEU A 348 5.89 8.02 20.39
CA LEU A 348 4.45 7.96 20.66
C LEU A 348 3.81 6.97 19.69
N ARG A 349 3.15 5.93 20.22
CA ARG A 349 2.49 4.90 19.40
C ARG A 349 1.11 4.52 19.91
N LEU A 350 0.35 3.82 19.08
CA LEU A 350 -0.91 3.21 19.48
C LEU A 350 -0.67 2.04 20.46
N THR A 351 -1.51 1.96 21.49
CA THR A 351 -1.69 0.72 22.27
C THR A 351 -2.48 -0.31 21.45
N ASN A 352 -2.54 -1.58 21.87
CA ASN A 352 -3.42 -2.58 21.23
C ASN A 352 -4.88 -2.09 21.17
N ARG A 353 -5.37 -1.43 22.23
CA ARG A 353 -6.70 -0.82 22.24
C ARG A 353 -6.79 0.34 21.22
N GLY A 354 -5.75 1.14 21.10
CA GLY A 354 -5.69 2.23 20.13
C GLY A 354 -5.73 1.74 18.69
N ARG A 355 -5.12 0.59 18.38
CA ARG A 355 -5.16 -0.03 17.03
C ARG A 355 -6.59 -0.36 16.59
N MET A 356 -7.44 -0.83 17.53
CA MET A 356 -8.85 -1.16 17.25
C MET A 356 -9.69 0.05 16.82
N VAL A 357 -9.30 1.25 17.22
CA VAL A 357 -9.99 2.51 16.91
C VAL A 357 -9.07 3.53 16.24
N GLY A 358 -8.10 3.05 15.48
CA GLY A 358 -7.03 3.86 14.89
C GLY A 358 -7.54 5.08 14.16
N ASN A 359 -8.56 4.95 13.31
CA ASN A 359 -9.12 6.09 12.57
C ASN A 359 -9.64 7.19 13.49
N GLN A 360 -10.25 6.85 14.64
CA GLN A 360 -10.72 7.84 15.62
C GLN A 360 -9.55 8.58 16.27
N VAL A 361 -8.42 7.88 16.48
CA VAL A 361 -7.19 8.49 17.01
C VAL A 361 -6.56 9.40 15.97
N PHE A 362 -6.44 8.94 14.71
CA PHE A 362 -5.80 9.70 13.64
C PHE A 362 -6.51 11.02 13.36
N MET A 363 -7.84 11.02 13.36
CA MET A 363 -8.65 12.24 13.16
C MET A 363 -8.41 13.34 14.20
N GLN A 364 -7.92 13.00 15.41
CA GLN A 364 -7.63 14.00 16.45
C GLN A 364 -6.45 14.91 16.09
N PHE A 365 -5.60 14.49 15.16
CA PHE A 365 -4.41 15.25 14.74
C PHE A 365 -4.63 16.05 13.46
N LEU A 366 -5.74 15.82 12.76
CA LEU A 366 -6.15 16.63 11.61
C LEU A 366 -6.91 17.84 12.15
N LYS A 367 -6.31 19.02 12.04
CA LYS A 367 -7.02 20.26 12.41
C LYS A 367 -8.06 20.55 11.33
N ASP A 368 -9.26 20.94 11.73
CA ASP A 368 -10.32 21.35 10.81
C ASP A 368 -9.75 22.37 9.81
N GLN A 369 -9.91 22.05 8.52
CA GLN A 369 -9.54 22.92 7.41
C GLN A 369 -10.57 24.04 7.25
#